data_65510a97ae2b1d6e83579a7134a973f4
#
_entry.id   65510a97ae2b1d6e83579a7134a973f4
#
_cell.length_a   1.000
_cell.length_b   1.000
_cell.length_c   1.000
_cell.angle_alpha   90.00
_cell.angle_beta   90.00
_cell.angle_gamma   90.00
#
_symmetry.space_group_name_H-M   'P 1'
#
loop_
_entity.id
_entity.type
_entity.pdbx_description
1 polymer ?
#
loop_
_entity_poly.entity_id
_entity_poly.type
_entity_poly.pdbx_seq_one_letter_code
_entity_poly.pdbx_strand_id
1 'polypeptide(L)'
;MTQNIETNIMFAVPAGFTILPLEVCDILKNLKGQEQKTSSPDPKHYDVLVNHQYVKNDLTDLFTLWVNNTYGYVDQKWTMLTNWITDNPDGSAMIRHRHYNCMFSAVLYFDNVADGQGNLHLESPLQHSDFFLSNGTEELNIFSAREHMCPLQQGLIIFFPSNLYHYYPKYEPKKYMIRRSFACNFAPIGKLGFVDSSLDTNLLQHDG
;
A
#
# COMPACT_ATOMS: atom_id res chain seq x y z
N MET A 1 32.55 -32.44 10.62
CA MET A 1 32.85 -31.29 9.75
C MET A 1 31.73 -30.28 9.93
N THR A 2 31.99 -29.19 10.61
CA THR A 2 31.06 -28.04 10.68
C THR A 2 31.35 -27.17 9.47
N GLN A 3 30.59 -27.35 8.40
CA GLN A 3 30.64 -26.43 7.26
C GLN A 3 29.77 -25.22 7.58
N ASN A 4 30.32 -24.02 7.48
CA ASN A 4 29.55 -22.78 7.50
C ASN A 4 28.79 -22.66 6.17
N ILE A 5 27.46 -22.61 6.23
CA ILE A 5 26.63 -22.33 5.07
C ILE A 5 26.28 -20.84 5.13
N GLU A 6 26.71 -20.09 4.11
CA GLU A 6 26.34 -18.69 3.94
C GLU A 6 24.98 -18.60 3.26
N THR A 7 24.07 -17.80 3.85
CA THR A 7 22.74 -17.56 3.31
C THR A 7 22.67 -16.19 2.65
N ASN A 8 22.41 -16.18 1.34
CA ASN A 8 22.24 -14.95 0.57
C ASN A 8 20.76 -14.73 0.25
N ILE A 9 20.26 -13.51 0.47
CA ILE A 9 18.91 -13.09 0.05
C ILE A 9 18.98 -12.75 -1.43
N MET A 10 18.42 -13.62 -2.27
CA MET A 10 18.43 -13.43 -3.72
C MET A 10 17.33 -12.48 -4.19
N PHE A 11 16.15 -12.56 -3.54
CA PHE A 11 14.99 -11.77 -3.92
C PHE A 11 14.31 -11.25 -2.65
N ALA A 12 13.89 -9.99 -2.70
CA ALA A 12 13.13 -9.36 -1.63
C ALA A 12 11.99 -8.54 -2.21
N VAL A 13 10.91 -8.44 -1.48
CA VAL A 13 9.80 -7.53 -1.78
C VAL A 13 9.75 -6.49 -0.68
N PRO A 14 10.28 -5.29 -0.93
CA PRO A 14 10.31 -4.24 0.07
C PRO A 14 8.94 -3.58 0.24
N ALA A 15 8.65 -3.19 1.48
CA ALA A 15 7.60 -2.24 1.82
C ALA A 15 8.21 -1.07 2.59
N GLY A 16 7.72 0.15 2.35
CA GLY A 16 8.17 1.36 3.02
C GLY A 16 7.21 1.75 4.14
N PHE A 17 7.75 2.11 5.29
CA PHE A 17 6.96 2.53 6.46
C PHE A 17 7.49 3.86 6.98
N THR A 18 6.61 4.84 7.19
CA THR A 18 6.97 6.09 7.86
C THR A 18 5.75 6.72 8.53
N ILE A 19 5.99 7.62 9.47
CA ILE A 19 4.94 8.37 10.17
C ILE A 19 4.85 9.77 9.56
N LEU A 20 3.66 10.13 9.09
CA LEU A 20 3.38 11.47 8.57
C LEU A 20 3.08 12.47 9.70
N PRO A 21 3.29 13.76 9.44
CA PRO A 21 2.84 14.83 10.33
C PRO A 21 1.32 14.76 10.57
N LEU A 22 0.90 15.14 11.78
CA LEU A 22 -0.52 15.11 12.16
C LEU A 22 -1.37 16.07 11.33
N GLU A 23 -0.78 17.14 10.81
CA GLU A 23 -1.43 18.12 9.93
C GLU A 23 -2.01 17.46 8.67
N VAL A 24 -1.30 16.49 8.09
CA VAL A 24 -1.80 15.71 6.95
C VAL A 24 -2.99 14.84 7.37
N CYS A 25 -2.89 14.21 8.54
CA CYS A 25 -3.98 13.42 9.10
C CYS A 25 -5.24 14.26 9.35
N ASP A 26 -5.08 15.47 9.88
CA ASP A 26 -6.19 16.39 10.19
C ASP A 26 -6.90 16.88 8.92
N ILE A 27 -6.17 17.07 7.83
CA ILE A 27 -6.78 17.37 6.52
C ILE A 27 -7.66 16.19 6.09
N LEU A 28 -7.11 14.97 6.11
CA LEU A 28 -7.82 13.78 5.67
C LEU A 28 -9.05 13.46 6.52
N LYS A 29 -9.03 13.75 7.83
CA LYS A 29 -10.20 13.59 8.71
C LYS A 29 -11.39 14.40 8.27
N ASN A 30 -11.16 15.57 7.67
CA ASN A 30 -12.22 16.45 7.19
C ASN A 30 -12.75 16.06 5.80
N LEU A 31 -12.11 15.11 5.12
CA LEU A 31 -12.57 14.63 3.83
C LEU A 31 -13.60 13.51 4.00
N LYS A 32 -14.53 13.46 3.05
CA LYS A 32 -15.58 12.42 3.05
C LYS A 32 -14.99 11.11 2.55
N GLY A 33 -15.12 10.06 3.35
CA GLY A 33 -14.86 8.69 2.97
C GLY A 33 -16.05 8.03 2.28
N GLN A 34 -15.81 6.85 1.72
CA GLN A 34 -16.86 5.96 1.21
C GLN A 34 -16.90 4.71 2.08
N GLU A 35 -18.11 4.25 2.39
CA GLU A 35 -18.26 2.94 2.99
C GLU A 35 -17.79 1.87 2.01
N GLN A 36 -17.06 0.90 2.51
CA GLN A 36 -16.60 -0.22 1.70
C GLN A 36 -17.79 -1.12 1.35
N LYS A 37 -18.45 -0.80 0.24
CA LYS A 37 -19.49 -1.64 -0.35
C LYS A 37 -18.92 -2.39 -1.54
N THR A 38 -19.34 -3.64 -1.68
CA THR A 38 -18.95 -4.54 -2.79
C THR A 38 -19.49 -4.12 -4.16
N SER A 39 -20.28 -3.06 -4.24
CA SER A 39 -20.84 -2.52 -5.48
C SER A 39 -19.91 -1.47 -6.09
N SER A 40 -19.85 -1.44 -7.42
CA SER A 40 -19.00 -0.56 -8.24
C SER A 40 -18.93 0.87 -7.67
N PRO A 41 -17.75 1.33 -7.29
CA PRO A 41 -17.60 2.64 -6.66
C PRO A 41 -17.80 3.77 -7.69
N ASP A 42 -18.36 4.89 -7.23
CA ASP A 42 -18.48 6.11 -8.05
C ASP A 42 -17.06 6.63 -8.38
N PRO A 43 -16.71 6.83 -9.66
CA PRO A 43 -15.41 7.35 -10.07
C PRO A 43 -15.00 8.66 -9.38
N LYS A 44 -15.96 9.51 -9.00
CA LYS A 44 -15.72 10.76 -8.29
C LYS A 44 -15.09 10.59 -6.90
N HIS A 45 -15.14 9.39 -6.33
CA HIS A 45 -14.54 9.09 -5.04
C HIS A 45 -13.06 8.68 -5.12
N TYR A 46 -12.47 8.65 -6.33
CA TYR A 46 -11.07 8.23 -6.53
C TYR A 46 -10.07 9.37 -6.73
N ASP A 47 -10.44 10.60 -6.40
CA ASP A 47 -9.51 11.72 -6.23
C ASP A 47 -9.99 12.63 -5.10
N VAL A 48 -9.95 12.13 -3.87
CA VAL A 48 -10.39 12.89 -2.69
C VAL A 48 -9.47 14.08 -2.41
N LEU A 49 -8.25 14.08 -2.96
CA LEU A 49 -7.27 15.16 -2.84
C LEU A 49 -7.36 16.20 -3.98
N VAL A 50 -8.38 16.19 -4.82
CA VAL A 50 -8.52 17.11 -5.96
C VAL A 50 -8.33 18.59 -5.56
N ASN A 51 -8.81 19.01 -4.40
CA ASN A 51 -8.67 20.36 -3.85
C ASN A 51 -7.49 20.51 -2.86
N HIS A 52 -6.66 19.48 -2.70
CA HIS A 52 -5.52 19.45 -1.79
C HIS A 52 -4.24 19.04 -2.52
N GLN A 53 -3.95 19.71 -3.64
CA GLN A 53 -2.84 19.36 -4.53
C GLN A 53 -1.49 19.34 -3.81
N TYR A 54 -1.30 20.19 -2.80
CA TYR A 54 -0.07 20.20 -2.01
C TYR A 54 0.13 18.91 -1.22
N VAL A 55 -0.93 18.33 -0.61
CA VAL A 55 -0.86 17.02 0.07
C VAL A 55 -0.55 15.91 -0.94
N LYS A 56 -1.18 15.97 -2.12
CA LYS A 56 -0.94 15.02 -3.21
C LYS A 56 0.52 15.05 -3.66
N ASN A 57 1.09 16.25 -3.80
CA ASN A 57 2.49 16.44 -4.16
C ASN A 57 3.42 15.92 -3.07
N ASP A 58 3.22 16.31 -1.80
CA ASP A 58 4.05 15.88 -0.67
C ASP A 58 4.08 14.35 -0.55
N LEU A 59 2.92 13.68 -0.70
CA LEU A 59 2.84 12.22 -0.68
C LEU A 59 3.55 11.58 -1.89
N THR A 60 3.48 12.23 -3.06
CA THR A 60 4.17 11.75 -4.27
C THR A 60 5.68 11.92 -4.13
N ASP A 61 6.15 13.01 -3.54
CA ASP A 61 7.58 13.27 -3.29
C ASP A 61 8.14 12.28 -2.26
N LEU A 62 7.39 12.02 -1.20
CA LEU A 62 7.75 11.03 -0.19
C LEU A 62 7.83 9.62 -0.79
N PHE A 63 6.85 9.25 -1.62
CA PHE A 63 6.87 7.99 -2.37
C PHE A 63 8.07 7.92 -3.30
N THR A 64 8.37 8.99 -4.04
CA THR A 64 9.50 9.07 -4.97
C THR A 64 10.82 8.88 -4.23
N LEU A 65 10.97 9.50 -3.07
CA LEU A 65 12.14 9.31 -2.21
C LEU A 65 12.32 7.84 -1.80
N TRP A 66 11.23 7.20 -1.35
CA TRP A 66 11.28 5.79 -0.97
C TRP A 66 11.66 4.89 -2.15
N VAL A 67 11.02 5.06 -3.30
CA VAL A 67 11.25 4.20 -4.47
C VAL A 67 12.65 4.39 -5.06
N ASN A 68 13.16 5.62 -5.07
CA ASN A 68 14.52 5.92 -5.52
C ASN A 68 15.56 5.24 -4.63
N ASN A 69 15.40 5.34 -3.31
CA ASN A 69 16.34 4.76 -2.35
C ASN A 69 16.29 3.23 -2.32
N THR A 70 15.10 2.66 -2.60
CA THR A 70 14.87 1.22 -2.47
C THR A 70 15.14 0.46 -3.78
N TYR A 71 14.67 1.02 -4.91
CA TYR A 71 14.73 0.37 -6.22
C TYR A 71 15.74 0.99 -7.17
N GLY A 72 16.29 2.16 -6.84
CA GLY A 72 17.24 2.87 -7.70
C GLY A 72 16.63 3.56 -8.93
N TYR A 73 15.31 3.84 -8.92
CA TYR A 73 14.63 4.50 -10.05
C TYR A 73 14.79 6.02 -10.04
N VAL A 74 16.04 6.51 -9.92
CA VAL A 74 16.37 7.92 -9.68
C VAL A 74 15.90 8.90 -10.75
N ASP A 75 15.85 8.48 -12.01
CA ASP A 75 15.44 9.33 -13.14
C ASP A 75 13.97 9.16 -13.53
N GLN A 76 13.25 8.28 -12.84
CA GLN A 76 11.86 7.99 -13.14
C GLN A 76 10.94 9.01 -12.46
N LYS A 77 10.06 9.64 -13.23
CA LYS A 77 8.98 10.47 -12.70
C LYS A 77 7.78 9.62 -12.34
N TRP A 78 7.09 10.02 -11.28
CA TRP A 78 5.92 9.32 -10.74
C TRP A 78 4.72 10.24 -10.63
N THR A 79 3.54 9.66 -10.68
CA THR A 79 2.29 10.35 -10.41
C THR A 79 1.38 9.50 -9.53
N MET A 80 0.61 10.17 -8.67
CA MET A 80 -0.50 9.55 -7.97
C MET A 80 -1.70 9.51 -8.91
N LEU A 81 -2.10 8.30 -9.34
CA LEU A 81 -3.20 8.09 -10.27
C LEU A 81 -4.56 8.28 -9.60
N THR A 82 -4.76 7.57 -8.51
CA THR A 82 -6.01 7.52 -7.75
C THR A 82 -5.73 7.63 -6.27
N ASN A 83 -6.65 8.24 -5.54
CA ASN A 83 -6.60 8.31 -4.10
C ASN A 83 -8.02 8.36 -3.51
N TRP A 84 -8.26 7.63 -2.42
CA TRP A 84 -9.57 7.52 -1.80
C TRP A 84 -9.48 7.30 -0.29
N ILE A 85 -10.59 7.54 0.39
CA ILE A 85 -10.76 7.24 1.81
C ILE A 85 -11.81 6.13 1.94
N THR A 86 -11.48 5.11 2.72
CA THR A 86 -12.39 4.03 3.09
C THR A 86 -12.81 4.19 4.54
N ASP A 87 -14.11 4.19 4.78
CA ASP A 87 -14.72 4.19 6.09
C ASP A 87 -15.29 2.78 6.36
N ASN A 88 -14.90 2.18 7.48
CA ASN A 88 -15.36 0.85 7.88
C ASN A 88 -15.97 0.90 9.29
N PRO A 89 -17.28 1.20 9.39
CA PRO A 89 -17.94 1.39 10.68
C PRO A 89 -18.32 0.07 11.36
N ASP A 90 -18.48 -1.02 10.63
CA ASP A 90 -19.06 -2.28 11.10
C ASP A 90 -18.01 -3.39 11.35
N GLY A 91 -16.73 -3.08 11.16
CA GLY A 91 -15.65 -4.05 11.33
C GLY A 91 -15.61 -5.15 10.27
N SER A 92 -16.33 -5.01 9.16
CA SER A 92 -16.30 -5.98 8.07
C SER A 92 -14.89 -6.14 7.48
N ALA A 93 -14.58 -7.35 7.02
CA ALA A 93 -13.30 -7.64 6.39
C ALA A 93 -13.19 -6.95 5.02
N MET A 94 -11.99 -6.56 4.66
CA MET A 94 -11.65 -6.29 3.27
C MET A 94 -11.21 -7.59 2.60
N ILE A 95 -11.89 -7.96 1.52
CA ILE A 95 -11.54 -9.17 0.78
C ILE A 95 -10.13 -9.07 0.22
N ARG A 96 -9.48 -10.22 0.10
CA ARG A 96 -8.17 -10.38 -0.49
C ARG A 96 -8.17 -9.88 -1.94
N HIS A 97 -7.36 -8.88 -2.26
CA HIS A 97 -7.26 -8.27 -3.59
C HIS A 97 -5.86 -7.71 -3.84
N ARG A 98 -5.64 -7.26 -5.06
CA ARG A 98 -4.46 -6.49 -5.50
C ARG A 98 -4.91 -5.41 -6.47
N HIS A 99 -4.06 -4.43 -6.72
CA HIS A 99 -4.38 -3.36 -7.67
C HIS A 99 -3.76 -3.63 -9.04
N TYR A 100 -4.43 -3.11 -10.07
CA TYR A 100 -4.01 -3.20 -11.47
C TYR A 100 -3.81 -1.80 -12.04
N ASN A 101 -3.11 -1.69 -13.18
CA ASN A 101 -2.82 -0.44 -13.88
C ASN A 101 -2.05 0.59 -13.04
N CYS A 102 -1.34 0.14 -12.02
CA CYS A 102 -0.44 0.91 -11.18
C CYS A 102 0.74 0.03 -10.75
N MET A 103 1.85 0.65 -10.38
CA MET A 103 3.06 -0.09 -10.00
C MET A 103 3.20 -0.22 -8.48
N PHE A 104 2.83 0.83 -7.75
CA PHE A 104 2.88 0.86 -6.29
C PHE A 104 1.57 1.38 -5.71
N SER A 105 1.29 0.96 -4.49
CA SER A 105 0.15 1.42 -3.70
C SER A 105 0.61 1.90 -2.33
N ALA A 106 -0.19 2.73 -1.70
CA ALA A 106 0.01 3.10 -0.31
C ALA A 106 -1.30 3.06 0.47
N VAL A 107 -1.16 2.79 1.78
CA VAL A 107 -2.23 2.90 2.76
C VAL A 107 -1.75 3.76 3.92
N LEU A 108 -2.54 4.75 4.30
CA LEU A 108 -2.29 5.64 5.44
C LEU A 108 -3.42 5.50 6.46
N TYR A 109 -3.07 5.26 7.70
CA TYR A 109 -3.97 5.32 8.85
C TYR A 109 -3.94 6.71 9.45
N PHE A 110 -4.89 7.56 9.08
CA PHE A 110 -4.88 8.98 9.46
C PHE A 110 -5.76 9.32 10.66
N ASP A 111 -6.65 8.41 11.07
CA ASP A 111 -7.54 8.62 12.21
C ASP A 111 -7.10 7.78 13.41
N ASN A 112 -7.77 7.99 14.56
CA ASN A 112 -7.53 7.19 15.74
C ASN A 112 -7.80 5.71 15.43
N VAL A 113 -6.75 4.91 15.51
CA VAL A 113 -6.82 3.46 15.34
C VAL A 113 -6.58 2.81 16.69
N ALA A 114 -7.40 1.82 17.03
CA ALA A 114 -7.19 1.02 18.23
C ALA A 114 -6.64 -0.35 17.82
N ASP A 115 -5.81 -0.92 18.67
CA ASP A 115 -5.31 -2.28 18.49
C ASP A 115 -6.47 -3.26 18.21
N GLY A 116 -6.27 -4.13 17.22
CA GLY A 116 -7.27 -5.11 16.81
C GLY A 116 -8.35 -4.57 15.87
N GLN A 117 -8.17 -3.39 15.28
CA GLN A 117 -9.11 -2.82 14.30
C GLN A 117 -8.84 -3.21 12.84
N GLY A 118 -8.40 -4.43 12.59
CA GLY A 118 -8.14 -4.91 11.24
C GLY A 118 -6.85 -4.36 10.64
N ASN A 119 -5.73 -4.91 11.08
CA ASN A 119 -4.42 -4.62 10.50
C ASN A 119 -4.36 -5.02 9.03
N LEU A 120 -3.66 -4.25 8.21
CA LEU A 120 -3.38 -4.63 6.83
C LEU A 120 -2.42 -5.83 6.82
N HIS A 121 -2.79 -6.86 6.08
CA HIS A 121 -1.95 -8.01 5.79
C HIS A 121 -1.46 -7.91 4.34
N LEU A 122 -0.16 -8.03 4.14
CA LEU A 122 0.49 -8.14 2.83
C LEU A 122 0.93 -9.60 2.66
N GLU A 123 0.47 -10.25 1.60
CA GLU A 123 0.85 -11.65 1.33
C GLU A 123 2.19 -11.71 0.59
N SER A 124 3.01 -12.70 0.95
CA SER A 124 4.24 -13.00 0.23
C SER A 124 3.94 -13.42 -1.21
N PRO A 125 4.56 -12.80 -2.22
CA PRO A 125 4.41 -13.24 -3.61
C PRO A 125 5.26 -14.49 -3.92
N LEU A 126 6.11 -14.91 -2.99
CA LEU A 126 6.93 -16.09 -3.15
C LEU A 126 6.06 -17.32 -3.00
N GLN A 127 6.18 -18.27 -3.93
CA GLN A 127 5.56 -19.57 -3.78
C GLN A 127 6.29 -20.35 -2.70
N HIS A 128 5.57 -20.63 -1.62
CA HIS A 128 6.04 -21.54 -0.59
C HIS A 128 5.78 -22.99 -1.05
N SER A 129 6.58 -23.92 -0.53
CA SER A 129 6.38 -25.36 -0.74
C SER A 129 4.93 -25.77 -0.46
N ASP A 130 4.41 -26.73 -1.23
CA ASP A 130 3.11 -27.38 -0.99
C ASP A 130 3.08 -28.18 0.32
N PHE A 131 4.26 -28.38 0.94
CA PHE A 131 4.35 -29.04 2.23
C PHE A 131 4.15 -28.04 3.37
N PHE A 132 3.25 -28.39 4.27
CA PHE A 132 3.12 -27.69 5.54
C PHE A 132 4.19 -28.21 6.51
N LEU A 133 5.21 -27.39 6.73
CA LEU A 133 6.25 -27.71 7.71
C LEU A 133 5.97 -26.95 9.01
N SER A 134 5.99 -27.69 10.12
CA SER A 134 5.97 -27.07 11.45
C SER A 134 7.31 -26.37 11.66
N ASN A 135 7.29 -25.05 11.78
CA ASN A 135 8.45 -24.31 12.25
C ASN A 135 8.59 -24.59 13.75
N GLY A 136 9.74 -25.09 14.18
CA GLY A 136 9.99 -25.40 15.60
C GLY A 136 10.04 -24.15 16.51
N THR A 137 9.77 -22.97 15.96
CA THR A 137 9.67 -21.68 16.64
C THR A 137 8.35 -21.03 16.33
N GLU A 138 7.76 -20.30 17.28
CA GLU A 138 6.53 -19.52 17.06
C GLU A 138 6.76 -18.31 16.14
N GLU A 139 8.03 -17.91 15.92
CA GLU A 139 8.40 -16.77 15.11
C GLU A 139 8.70 -17.17 13.66
N LEU A 140 7.92 -16.63 12.73
CA LEU A 140 8.19 -16.71 11.30
C LEU A 140 9.25 -15.67 10.93
N ASN A 141 10.17 -16.04 10.06
CA ASN A 141 11.17 -15.12 9.51
C ASN A 141 10.85 -14.77 8.06
N ILE A 142 11.67 -13.91 7.43
CA ILE A 142 11.47 -13.43 6.06
C ILE A 142 11.44 -14.55 5.00
N PHE A 143 11.96 -15.76 5.31
CA PHE A 143 11.99 -16.90 4.39
C PHE A 143 10.79 -17.82 4.57
N SER A 144 10.16 -17.82 5.74
CA SER A 144 9.06 -18.73 6.10
C SER A 144 7.72 -18.01 6.25
N ALA A 145 7.72 -16.68 6.37
CA ALA A 145 6.49 -15.92 6.50
C ALA A 145 5.70 -15.92 5.18
N ARG A 146 4.43 -16.31 5.27
CA ARG A 146 3.49 -16.27 4.14
C ARG A 146 2.80 -14.92 4.00
N GLU A 147 2.75 -14.17 5.08
CA GLU A 147 2.17 -12.84 5.13
C GLU A 147 2.89 -11.98 6.17
N HIS A 148 2.76 -10.68 6.01
CA HIS A 148 3.21 -9.67 6.97
C HIS A 148 2.01 -8.87 7.46
N MET A 149 1.75 -8.90 8.75
CA MET A 149 0.76 -8.06 9.40
C MET A 149 1.38 -6.70 9.69
N CYS A 150 0.89 -5.67 9.01
CA CYS A 150 1.38 -4.30 9.19
C CYS A 150 0.92 -3.72 10.54
N PRO A 151 1.77 -2.96 11.24
CA PRO A 151 1.34 -2.28 12.46
C PRO A 151 0.21 -1.29 12.17
N LEU A 152 -0.66 -1.07 13.15
CA LEU A 152 -1.75 -0.12 13.07
C LEU A 152 -1.42 1.07 13.98
N GLN A 153 -1.07 2.21 13.37
CA GLN A 153 -0.68 3.42 14.08
C GLN A 153 -1.17 4.66 13.33
N GLN A 154 -1.68 5.65 14.06
CA GLN A 154 -2.06 6.92 13.44
C GLN A 154 -0.86 7.63 12.82
N GLY A 155 -1.03 8.12 11.60
CA GLY A 155 0.01 8.75 10.80
C GLY A 155 0.87 7.75 10.02
N LEU A 156 0.77 6.46 10.29
CA LEU A 156 1.56 5.47 9.56
C LEU A 156 1.09 5.34 8.12
N ILE A 157 1.99 5.64 7.18
CA ILE A 157 1.83 5.33 5.76
C ILE A 157 2.71 4.14 5.40
N ILE A 158 2.16 3.25 4.58
CA ILE A 158 2.80 2.01 4.13
C ILE A 158 2.79 2.02 2.61
N PHE A 159 3.98 1.99 1.98
CA PHE A 159 4.16 1.85 0.53
C PHE A 159 4.49 0.40 0.19
N PHE A 160 3.90 -0.14 -0.86
CA PHE A 160 4.15 -1.52 -1.30
C PHE A 160 3.85 -1.71 -2.81
N PRO A 161 4.43 -2.73 -3.45
CA PRO A 161 4.10 -3.08 -4.84
C PRO A 161 2.62 -3.41 -5.00
N SER A 162 1.95 -2.79 -5.96
CA SER A 162 0.49 -2.94 -6.16
C SER A 162 0.04 -4.36 -6.48
N ASN A 163 0.94 -5.20 -6.99
CA ASN A 163 0.66 -6.59 -7.31
C ASN A 163 0.67 -7.53 -6.11
N LEU A 164 1.07 -7.06 -4.92
CA LEU A 164 0.92 -7.84 -3.70
C LEU A 164 -0.54 -7.99 -3.33
N TYR A 165 -0.96 -9.23 -3.08
CA TYR A 165 -2.25 -9.47 -2.47
C TYR A 165 -2.28 -8.93 -1.06
N HIS A 166 -3.36 -8.25 -0.75
CA HIS A 166 -3.54 -7.67 0.57
C HIS A 166 -5.00 -7.68 0.99
N TYR A 167 -5.21 -7.61 2.30
CA TYR A 167 -6.53 -7.65 2.92
C TYR A 167 -6.43 -7.18 4.38
N TYR A 168 -7.56 -7.01 5.04
CA TYR A 168 -7.63 -7.04 6.50
C TYR A 168 -8.80 -7.91 6.94
N PRO A 169 -8.62 -8.69 8.03
CA PRO A 169 -9.65 -9.59 8.52
C PRO A 169 -10.81 -8.81 9.16
N LYS A 170 -11.93 -9.49 9.32
CA LYS A 170 -13.02 -8.99 10.17
C LYS A 170 -12.50 -8.73 11.58
N TYR A 171 -12.96 -7.65 12.19
CA TYR A 171 -12.63 -7.29 13.55
C TYR A 171 -13.87 -6.80 14.29
N GLU A 172 -13.83 -6.83 15.64
CA GLU A 172 -14.90 -6.27 16.46
C GLU A 172 -14.65 -4.77 16.67
N PRO A 173 -15.48 -3.90 16.07
CA PRO A 173 -15.29 -2.47 16.21
C PRO A 173 -15.51 -2.05 17.65
N LYS A 174 -14.60 -1.25 18.18
CA LYS A 174 -14.84 -0.59 19.47
C LYS A 174 -15.96 0.43 19.31
N LYS A 175 -16.85 0.50 20.30
CA LYS A 175 -17.99 1.40 20.32
C LYS A 175 -17.56 2.84 19.96
N TYR A 176 -18.20 3.45 18.95
CA TYR A 176 -17.93 4.81 18.44
C TYR A 176 -16.61 5.00 17.67
N MET A 177 -15.93 3.95 17.24
CA MET A 177 -14.73 4.08 16.42
C MET A 177 -14.99 3.53 15.02
N ILE A 178 -14.77 4.36 14.02
CA ILE A 178 -14.80 3.98 12.62
C ILE A 178 -13.35 3.82 12.17
N ARG A 179 -13.00 2.64 11.62
CA ARG A 179 -11.71 2.48 10.98
C ARG A 179 -11.71 3.27 9.68
N ARG A 180 -10.86 4.27 9.61
CA ARG A 180 -10.67 5.09 8.43
C ARG A 180 -9.25 4.95 7.90
N SER A 181 -9.13 4.76 6.59
CA SER A 181 -7.84 4.71 5.93
C SER A 181 -7.89 5.47 4.61
N PHE A 182 -6.80 6.15 4.31
CA PHE A 182 -6.55 6.72 2.99
C PHE A 182 -5.70 5.72 2.20
N ALA A 183 -6.02 5.55 0.93
CA ALA A 183 -5.23 4.73 0.03
C ALA A 183 -4.98 5.48 -1.28
N CYS A 184 -3.86 5.20 -1.93
CA CYS A 184 -3.53 5.75 -3.23
C CYS A 184 -2.66 4.79 -4.06
N ASN A 185 -2.67 5.04 -5.37
CA ASN A 185 -1.91 4.27 -6.34
C ASN A 185 -0.96 5.16 -7.13
N PHE A 186 0.24 4.65 -7.43
CA PHE A 186 1.27 5.35 -8.17
C PHE A 186 1.63 4.60 -9.46
N ALA A 187 1.90 5.37 -10.51
CA ALA A 187 2.46 4.87 -11.76
C ALA A 187 3.62 5.75 -12.23
N PRO A 188 4.57 5.17 -12.97
CA PRO A 188 5.60 5.93 -13.64
C PRO A 188 5.01 6.73 -14.79
N ILE A 189 5.56 7.93 -15.04
CA ILE A 189 5.19 8.79 -16.17
C ILE A 189 6.41 9.20 -16.97
N GLY A 190 6.20 9.58 -18.25
CA GLY A 190 7.25 9.93 -19.19
C GLY A 190 7.72 8.71 -19.99
N LYS A 191 8.97 8.73 -20.37
CA LYS A 191 9.55 7.66 -21.18
C LYS A 191 10.00 6.49 -20.30
N LEU A 192 9.43 5.32 -20.55
CA LEU A 192 9.70 4.06 -19.84
C LEU A 192 10.44 3.09 -20.76
N GLY A 193 11.32 2.25 -20.19
CA GLY A 193 12.02 1.19 -20.90
C GLY A 193 13.11 1.66 -21.84
N PHE A 194 13.64 0.73 -22.59
CA PHE A 194 14.76 0.92 -23.51
C PHE A 194 14.38 0.49 -24.93
N VAL A 195 14.94 1.21 -25.90
CA VAL A 195 14.95 0.87 -27.34
C VAL A 195 13.64 0.26 -27.86
N ASP A 196 13.60 -1.05 -28.04
CA ASP A 196 12.50 -1.81 -28.63
C ASP A 196 11.29 -2.02 -27.68
N SER A 197 11.50 -1.85 -26.40
CA SER A 197 10.46 -1.96 -25.36
C SER A 197 10.14 -0.61 -24.70
N SER A 198 10.47 0.50 -25.35
CA SER A 198 10.17 1.83 -24.82
C SER A 198 8.70 2.19 -24.96
N LEU A 199 8.15 2.78 -23.90
CA LEU A 199 6.80 3.36 -23.85
C LEU A 199 6.90 4.80 -23.40
N ASP A 200 6.30 5.72 -24.14
CA ASP A 200 6.10 7.10 -23.68
C ASP A 200 4.65 7.30 -23.21
N THR A 201 4.48 7.38 -21.89
CA THR A 201 3.13 7.53 -21.29
C THR A 201 2.49 8.86 -21.62
N ASN A 202 3.25 9.88 -22.06
CA ASN A 202 2.67 11.14 -22.51
C ASN A 202 1.86 10.96 -23.81
N LEU A 203 2.19 9.96 -24.62
CA LEU A 203 1.43 9.62 -25.83
C LEU A 203 0.09 8.93 -25.55
N LEU A 204 -0.12 8.47 -24.30
CA LEU A 204 -1.38 7.84 -23.87
C LEU A 204 -2.40 8.87 -23.38
N GLN A 205 -2.02 10.14 -23.24
CA GLN A 205 -2.91 11.24 -22.93
C GLN A 205 -3.60 11.70 -24.23
N HIS A 206 -4.53 10.90 -24.73
CA HIS A 206 -5.39 11.32 -25.83
C HIS A 206 -6.60 12.07 -25.28
N ASP A 207 -6.83 13.18 -25.92
CA ASP A 207 -7.93 14.11 -25.78
C ASP A 207 -9.26 13.40 -25.48
N GLY A 208 -9.79 13.62 -24.28
CA GLY A 208 -11.14 13.31 -23.89
C GLY A 208 -11.98 14.57 -23.89
#